data_470b42b273febf52cbdc30492311194c
#
_entry.id   470b42b273febf52cbdc30492311194c
#
_cell.length_a   1.000
_cell.length_b   1.000
_cell.length_c   1.000
_cell.angle_alpha   90.00
_cell.angle_beta   90.00
_cell.angle_gamma   90.00
#
_symmetry.space_group_name_H-M   'P 1'
#
loop_
_entity.id
_entity.type
_entity.pdbx_description
1 polymer ?
#
loop_
_entity_poly.entity_id
_entity_poly.type
_entity_poly.pdbx_seq_one_letter_code
_entity_poly.pdbx_strand_id
1 'polypeptide(L)'
;MPAPADSDSALSPVGRRMVTAIDALPDAEREAFDLVRIQGMTQAEAATVLGVSAMTVKRRLNSGLQLLADALADLDPEGFDPDPE
;
A
#
# COMPACT_ATOMS: atom_id res chain seq x y z
N MET A 1 16.16 1.39 -24.60
CA MET A 1 15.81 1.42 -24.11
C MET A 1 15.23 2.00 -23.51
N PRO A 2 15.06 2.49 -23.26
CA PRO A 2 14.33 3.24 -22.81
C PRO A 2 13.71 2.90 -21.65
N ALA A 3 13.94 2.22 -21.10
CA ALA A 3 13.35 1.77 -20.03
C ALA A 3 13.02 2.75 -19.01
N PRO A 4 13.78 3.61 -18.71
CA PRO A 4 13.49 4.48 -17.63
C PRO A 4 12.27 5.26 -17.90
N ALA A 5 12.18 5.70 -19.00
CA ALA A 5 11.06 6.44 -19.34
C ALA A 5 9.88 5.61 -19.21
N ASP A 6 10.05 4.39 -19.50
CA ASP A 6 8.98 3.57 -19.40
C ASP A 6 8.50 3.42 -18.04
N SER A 7 9.34 3.41 -17.14
CA SER A 7 8.95 3.26 -15.81
C SER A 7 8.05 4.34 -15.43
N ASP A 8 8.35 5.52 -15.83
CA ASP A 8 7.55 6.58 -15.49
C ASP A 8 6.25 6.47 -16.12
N SER A 9 6.24 6.14 -17.32
CA SER A 9 5.02 6.03 -18.00
C SER A 9 4.22 4.90 -17.46
N ALA A 10 4.84 3.94 -16.93
CA ALA A 10 4.11 2.84 -16.44
C ALA A 10 3.30 3.21 -15.23
N LEU A 11 3.58 4.28 -14.59
CA LEU A 11 2.78 4.65 -13.49
C LEU A 11 1.64 5.47 -13.96
N SER A 12 0.50 4.88 -14.00
CA SER A 12 -0.69 5.61 -14.36
C SER A 12 -0.99 6.62 -13.28
N PRO A 13 -1.89 7.53 -13.50
CA PRO A 13 -2.29 8.47 -12.46
C PRO A 13 -2.77 7.76 -11.20
N VAL A 14 -3.44 6.63 -11.36
CA VAL A 14 -3.88 5.88 -10.22
C VAL A 14 -2.67 5.33 -9.48
N GLY A 15 -1.71 4.82 -10.21
CA GLY A 15 -0.50 4.31 -9.60
C GLY A 15 0.25 5.37 -8.84
N ARG A 16 0.32 6.56 -9.38
CA ARG A 16 0.98 7.63 -8.70
C ARG A 16 0.26 8.03 -7.45
N ARG A 17 -1.06 8.07 -7.48
CA ARG A 17 -1.83 8.39 -6.31
C ARG A 17 -1.65 7.33 -5.25
N MET A 18 -1.53 6.09 -5.66
CA MET A 18 -1.34 5.02 -4.72
C MET A 18 0.01 5.15 -4.02
N VAL A 19 1.05 5.45 -4.75
CA VAL A 19 2.36 5.64 -4.16
C VAL A 19 2.34 6.81 -3.20
N THR A 20 1.70 7.88 -3.56
CA THR A 20 1.61 9.05 -2.71
C THR A 20 0.84 8.70 -1.43
N ALA A 21 -0.23 7.94 -1.57
CA ALA A 21 -1.02 7.58 -0.41
C ALA A 21 -0.25 6.67 0.54
N ILE A 22 0.52 5.75 -0.01
CA ILE A 22 1.34 4.89 0.82
C ILE A 22 2.37 5.71 1.56
N ASP A 23 2.98 6.66 0.87
CA ASP A 23 3.96 7.49 1.47
C ASP A 23 3.38 8.35 2.56
N ALA A 24 2.14 8.68 2.48
CA ALA A 24 1.48 9.51 3.47
C ALA A 24 0.97 8.74 4.67
N LEU A 25 1.09 7.43 4.68
CA LEU A 25 0.65 6.67 5.82
C LEU A 25 1.50 7.00 7.05
N PRO A 26 0.93 6.90 8.23
CA PRO A 26 1.73 7.06 9.44
C PRO A 26 2.87 6.06 9.42
N ASP A 27 3.96 6.40 10.06
CA ASP A 27 5.16 5.57 10.00
C ASP A 27 4.92 4.13 10.33
N ALA A 28 4.17 3.86 11.35
CA ALA A 28 3.95 2.48 11.77
C ALA A 28 3.22 1.68 10.72
N GLU A 29 2.19 2.25 10.15
CA GLU A 29 1.42 1.56 9.12
C GLU A 29 2.22 1.44 7.84
N ARG A 30 2.99 2.46 7.52
CA ARG A 30 3.79 2.45 6.31
C ARG A 30 4.86 1.38 6.38
N GLU A 31 5.51 1.24 7.52
CA GLU A 31 6.53 0.24 7.67
C GLU A 31 5.97 -1.16 7.55
N ALA A 32 4.86 -1.42 8.18
CA ALA A 32 4.25 -2.72 8.11
C ALA A 32 3.82 -3.03 6.68
N PHE A 33 3.25 -2.06 6.02
CA PHE A 33 2.78 -2.24 4.65
C PHE A 33 3.97 -2.52 3.74
N ASP A 34 5.04 -1.78 3.90
CA ASP A 34 6.22 -1.94 3.08
C ASP A 34 6.81 -3.32 3.25
N LEU A 35 6.99 -3.77 4.46
CA LEU A 35 7.61 -5.06 4.68
C LEU A 35 6.76 -6.21 4.16
N VAL A 36 5.50 -6.17 4.39
CA VAL A 36 4.65 -7.29 4.03
C VAL A 36 4.22 -7.21 2.58
N ARG A 37 3.77 -6.07 2.13
CA ARG A 37 3.19 -6.00 0.80
C ARG A 37 4.20 -5.69 -0.28
N ILE A 38 5.21 -4.98 0.02
CA ILE A 38 6.19 -4.62 -0.99
C ILE A 38 7.37 -5.55 -0.95
N GLN A 39 7.88 -5.86 0.21
CA GLN A 39 9.02 -6.73 0.29
C GLN A 39 8.65 -8.19 0.41
N GLY A 40 7.40 -8.50 0.56
CA GLY A 40 6.94 -9.87 0.54
C GLY A 40 7.17 -10.68 1.80
N MET A 41 7.37 -10.03 2.92
CA MET A 41 7.55 -10.74 4.16
C MET A 41 6.24 -11.25 4.69
N THR A 42 6.32 -12.31 5.46
CA THR A 42 5.13 -12.74 6.19
C THR A 42 4.92 -11.79 7.35
N GLN A 43 3.76 -11.85 7.94
CA GLN A 43 3.48 -11.00 9.10
C GLN A 43 4.43 -11.33 10.24
N ALA A 44 4.74 -12.59 10.40
CA ALA A 44 5.66 -13.00 11.46
C ALA A 44 7.06 -12.44 11.21
N GLU A 45 7.49 -12.47 9.98
CA GLU A 45 8.81 -11.93 9.64
C GLU A 45 8.86 -10.44 9.87
N ALA A 46 7.83 -9.76 9.44
CA ALA A 46 7.77 -8.32 9.63
C ALA A 46 7.73 -7.98 11.12
N ALA A 47 7.04 -8.78 11.89
CA ALA A 47 6.96 -8.56 13.32
C ALA A 47 8.35 -8.63 13.94
N THR A 48 9.14 -9.58 13.51
CA THR A 48 10.50 -9.71 14.01
C THR A 48 11.34 -8.49 13.66
N VAL A 49 11.22 -8.04 12.44
CA VAL A 49 11.97 -6.88 12.01
C VAL A 49 11.56 -5.64 12.78
N LEU A 50 10.28 -5.49 13.02
CA LEU A 50 9.80 -4.29 13.68
C LEU A 50 9.83 -4.38 15.20
N GLY A 51 10.08 -5.55 15.74
CA GLY A 51 10.12 -5.71 17.16
C GLY A 51 8.75 -5.68 17.82
N VAL A 52 7.74 -6.14 17.12
CA VAL A 52 6.38 -6.15 17.66
C VAL A 52 5.77 -7.52 17.43
N SER A 53 4.55 -7.74 17.84
CA SER A 53 3.90 -9.02 17.65
C SER A 53 3.29 -9.09 16.26
N ALA A 54 3.06 -10.30 15.79
CA ALA A 54 2.42 -10.47 14.50
C ALA A 54 1.03 -9.87 14.48
N MET A 55 0.35 -9.93 15.61
CA MET A 55 -0.97 -9.32 15.70
C MET A 55 -0.89 -7.82 15.51
N THR A 56 0.15 -7.19 16.02
CA THR A 56 0.34 -5.76 15.83
C THR A 56 0.58 -5.46 14.37
N VAL A 57 1.36 -6.30 13.68
CA VAL A 57 1.60 -6.12 12.27
C VAL A 57 0.27 -6.22 11.52
N LYS A 58 -0.53 -7.21 11.85
CA LYS A 58 -1.80 -7.39 11.18
C LYS A 58 -2.69 -6.17 11.39
N ARG A 59 -2.70 -5.65 12.58
CA ARG A 59 -3.51 -4.48 12.88
C ARG A 59 -3.04 -3.27 12.10
N ARG A 60 -1.72 -3.10 12.01
CA ARG A 60 -1.17 -1.98 11.26
C ARG A 60 -1.45 -2.11 9.78
N LEU A 61 -1.43 -3.33 9.25
CA LEU A 61 -1.76 -3.54 7.87
C LEU A 61 -3.21 -3.20 7.59
N ASN A 62 -4.11 -3.62 8.47
CA ASN A 62 -5.51 -3.33 8.28
C ASN A 62 -5.76 -1.83 8.37
N SER A 63 -5.11 -1.18 9.29
CA SER A 63 -5.25 0.25 9.43
C SER A 63 -4.72 0.96 8.19
N GLY A 64 -3.59 0.51 7.70
CA GLY A 64 -3.02 1.11 6.50
C GLY A 64 -3.91 0.93 5.29
N LEU A 65 -4.48 -0.27 5.15
CA LEU A 65 -5.38 -0.50 4.03
C LEU A 65 -6.62 0.37 4.12
N GLN A 66 -7.12 0.58 5.31
CA GLN A 66 -8.26 1.43 5.48
C GLN A 66 -7.93 2.86 5.09
N LEU A 67 -6.77 3.34 5.51
CA LEU A 67 -6.35 4.69 5.16
C LEU A 67 -6.14 4.83 3.67
N LEU A 68 -5.60 3.79 3.03
CA LEU A 68 -5.42 3.83 1.60
C LEU A 68 -6.76 3.85 0.89
N ALA A 69 -7.70 3.06 1.37
CA ALA A 69 -9.01 3.04 0.77
C ALA A 69 -9.66 4.41 0.86
N ASP A 70 -9.51 5.06 1.98
CA ASP A 70 -10.07 6.39 2.15
C ASP A 70 -9.37 7.40 1.23
N ALA A 71 -8.07 7.31 1.14
CA ALA A 71 -7.32 8.26 0.34
C ALA A 71 -7.62 8.11 -1.14
N LEU A 72 -7.95 6.90 -1.56
CA LEU A 72 -8.19 6.66 -2.96
C LEU A 72 -9.66 6.58 -3.32
N ALA A 73 -10.50 6.82 -2.37
CA ALA A 73 -11.93 6.67 -2.60
C ALA A 73 -12.43 7.56 -3.73
N ASP A 74 -11.84 8.71 -3.85
CA ASP A 74 -12.29 9.62 -4.87
C ASP A 74 -11.82 9.22 -6.23
N LEU A 75 -10.96 8.22 -6.35
CA LEU A 75 -10.48 7.91 -7.59
C LEU A 75 -11.35 7.02 -8.29
N ASP A 76 -12.23 6.37 -7.68
CA ASP A 76 -12.67 5.37 -8.28
C ASP A 76 -13.93 5.24 -8.60
N PRO A 77 -14.70 5.95 -8.44
CA PRO A 77 -15.98 5.65 -8.62
C PRO A 77 -16.21 4.80 -9.76
N GLU A 78 -15.99 5.18 -10.86
CA GLU A 78 -16.36 4.39 -11.86
C GLU A 78 -15.29 3.61 -12.31
N GLY A 79 -14.20 3.98 -12.20
CA GLY A 79 -13.19 3.26 -12.79
C GLY A 79 -12.93 1.99 -12.12
N PHE A 80 -13.41 1.77 -10.96
CA PHE A 80 -12.95 0.68 -10.35
C PHE A 80 -13.98 -0.06 -9.73
N ASP A 81 -15.05 -0.23 -10.22
CA ASP A 81 -16.02 -0.89 -9.60
C ASP A 81 -15.83 -2.31 -9.66
N PRO A 82 -15.36 -2.92 -8.74
CA PRO A 82 -15.06 -4.29 -8.82
C PRO A 82 -16.27 -5.09 -8.80
N ASP A 83 -17.37 -4.57 -8.44
CA ASP A 83 -18.30 -5.39 -8.20
C ASP A 83 -19.45 -4.97 -8.72
N PRO A 84 -19.72 -5.22 -9.68
CA PRO A 84 -20.81 -4.85 -10.32
C PRO A 84 -21.98 -5.41 -9.71
N GLU A 85 -22.04 -5.77 -9.26
CA GLU A 85 -23.05 -6.16 -8.91
C GLU A 85 -23.41 -6.59 -8.94
#